data_4b13a16a9f11492990273c2f68c96ef5
#
_entry.id   4b13a16a9f11492990273c2f68c96ef5
#
_cell.length_a   1.000
_cell.length_b   1.000
_cell.length_c   1.000
_cell.angle_alpha   90.00
_cell.angle_beta   90.00
_cell.angle_gamma   90.00
#
_symmetry.space_group_name_H-M   'P 1'
#
loop_
_entity.id
_entity.type
_entity.pdbx_description
1 polymer ?
#
loop_
_entity_poly.entity_id
_entity_poly.type
_entity_poly.pdbx_seq_one_letter_code
_entity_poly.pdbx_strand_id
1 'polypeptide(L)'
;EGLTSGEIRQIIEDFVSAALRMVRIAGYDGVQIHASHGYLLGQFLSPLTNKRSDEWGGSDARRARLLYEITDAVRQSLPDAIVSVRLGAADYMPGEERKGLSLDETVPVARELAALGVDSIHVSGNLCGYGAARQDEAYFAPYAVRIKEAVGKTVVVECTGGIRTAATAEKLLCDETCDLVGVGRLLLKDDKFLSDWKDEIR
;
A
#
# COMPACT_ATOMS: atom_id res chain seq x y z
N GLU A 1 19.33 8.27 16.42
CA GLU A 1 18.98 9.70 16.23
C GLU A 1 17.90 9.77 15.17
N GLY A 2 16.85 10.58 15.39
CA GLY A 2 15.75 10.71 14.42
C GLY A 2 16.14 11.68 13.30
N LEU A 3 15.51 11.54 12.13
CA LEU A 3 15.67 12.46 11.01
C LEU A 3 15.33 13.90 11.40
N THR A 4 16.09 14.86 10.96
CA THR A 4 15.76 16.29 11.07
C THR A 4 14.70 16.67 10.03
N SER A 5 14.01 17.80 10.21
CA SER A 5 13.06 18.30 9.21
C SER A 5 13.73 18.64 7.87
N GLY A 6 15.02 18.99 7.88
CA GLY A 6 15.81 19.21 6.66
C GLY A 6 16.02 17.91 5.88
N GLU A 7 16.42 16.84 6.57
CA GLU A 7 16.57 15.50 5.96
C GLU A 7 15.25 14.96 5.44
N ILE A 8 14.13 15.21 6.15
CA ILE A 8 12.80 14.80 5.68
C ILE A 8 12.44 15.52 4.39
N ARG A 9 12.71 16.82 4.25
CA ARG A 9 12.49 17.55 2.99
C ARG A 9 13.36 17.00 1.86
N GLN A 10 14.62 16.68 2.12
CA GLN A 10 15.49 16.05 1.13
C GLN A 10 14.92 14.69 0.67
N ILE A 11 14.36 13.90 1.59
CA ILE A 11 13.72 12.62 1.25
C ILE A 11 12.53 12.84 0.31
N ILE A 12 11.71 13.87 0.50
CA ILE A 12 10.60 14.18 -0.42
C ILE A 12 11.15 14.47 -1.83
N GLU A 13 12.19 15.28 -1.94
CA GLU A 13 12.85 15.58 -3.21
C GLU A 13 13.46 14.34 -3.87
N ASP A 14 14.03 13.43 -3.08
CA ASP A 14 14.62 12.19 -3.56
C ASP A 14 13.55 11.24 -4.14
N PHE A 15 12.36 11.15 -3.51
CA PHE A 15 11.22 10.39 -4.05
C PHE A 15 10.74 10.96 -5.39
N VAL A 16 10.60 12.29 -5.49
CA VAL A 16 10.24 12.95 -6.75
C VAL A 16 11.29 12.69 -7.82
N SER A 17 12.57 12.87 -7.49
CA SER A 17 13.67 12.62 -8.41
C SER A 17 13.71 11.17 -8.91
N ALA A 18 13.46 10.20 -8.02
CA ALA A 18 13.38 8.80 -8.37
C ALA A 18 12.19 8.54 -9.32
N ALA A 19 11.01 9.05 -8.99
CA ALA A 19 9.81 8.91 -9.81
C ALA A 19 9.99 9.49 -11.22
N LEU A 20 10.58 10.67 -11.33
CA LEU A 20 10.90 11.29 -12.61
C LEU A 20 11.87 10.44 -13.45
N ARG A 21 12.89 9.86 -12.84
CA ARG A 21 13.82 8.97 -13.54
C ARG A 21 13.12 7.72 -14.06
N MET A 22 12.25 7.11 -13.25
CA MET A 22 11.51 5.91 -13.65
C MET A 22 10.59 6.18 -14.84
N VAL A 23 9.80 7.24 -14.81
CA VAL A 23 8.82 7.52 -15.85
C VAL A 23 9.49 8.16 -17.08
N ARG A 24 10.24 9.24 -16.89
CA ARG A 24 10.74 10.05 -18.04
C ARG A 24 12.00 9.50 -18.70
N ILE A 25 12.84 8.77 -17.94
CA ILE A 25 14.11 8.24 -18.46
C ILE A 25 13.99 6.75 -18.74
N ALA A 26 13.49 5.95 -17.79
CA ALA A 26 13.37 4.51 -17.97
C ALA A 26 12.11 4.08 -18.73
N GLY A 27 11.13 4.99 -18.96
CA GLY A 27 9.95 4.74 -19.79
C GLY A 27 8.87 3.88 -19.12
N TYR A 28 8.81 3.85 -17.80
CA TYR A 28 7.71 3.20 -17.08
C TYR A 28 6.43 4.03 -17.16
N ASP A 29 5.27 3.37 -17.16
CA ASP A 29 3.96 4.03 -17.20
C ASP A 29 3.59 4.69 -15.86
N GLY A 30 4.26 4.32 -14.76
CA GLY A 30 4.00 4.87 -13.44
C GLY A 30 4.96 4.40 -12.37
N VAL A 31 4.65 4.77 -11.13
CA VAL A 31 5.44 4.42 -9.94
C VAL A 31 4.54 3.97 -8.81
N GLN A 32 5.07 3.12 -7.92
CA GLN A 32 4.41 2.75 -6.67
C GLN A 32 5.21 3.23 -5.46
N ILE A 33 4.63 4.13 -4.69
CA ILE A 33 5.18 4.63 -3.42
C ILE A 33 5.00 3.55 -2.35
N HIS A 34 6.10 3.15 -1.72
CA HIS A 34 6.08 2.05 -0.75
C HIS A 34 5.90 2.56 0.68
N ALA A 35 4.68 2.42 1.22
CA ALA A 35 4.29 2.85 2.56
C ALA A 35 3.84 1.68 3.44
N SER A 36 4.60 0.59 3.45
CA SER A 36 4.27 -0.64 4.19
C SER A 36 5.52 -1.40 4.65
N HIS A 37 5.32 -2.55 5.28
CA HIS A 37 6.33 -3.55 5.66
C HIS A 37 7.42 -3.03 6.61
N GLY A 38 7.14 -1.98 7.40
CA GLY A 38 8.11 -1.40 8.33
C GLY A 38 9.27 -0.65 7.67
N TYR A 39 9.17 -0.34 6.37
CA TYR A 39 10.10 0.58 5.71
C TYR A 39 9.75 2.03 6.03
N LEU A 40 10.53 2.98 5.54
CA LEU A 40 10.53 4.37 5.98
C LEU A 40 9.12 4.96 6.18
N LEU A 41 8.28 4.95 5.16
CA LEU A 41 6.94 5.52 5.24
C LEU A 41 6.02 4.72 6.17
N GLY A 42 6.13 3.38 6.17
CA GLY A 42 5.45 2.51 7.12
C GLY A 42 5.88 2.76 8.57
N GLN A 43 7.16 3.11 8.80
CA GLN A 43 7.66 3.50 10.13
C GLN A 43 7.12 4.85 10.57
N PHE A 44 6.96 5.81 9.65
CA PHE A 44 6.34 7.10 9.98
C PHE A 44 4.87 6.95 10.35
N LEU A 45 4.12 6.09 9.67
CA LEU A 45 2.70 5.83 9.94
C LEU A 45 2.48 5.17 11.30
N SER A 46 3.34 4.22 11.69
CA SER A 46 3.14 3.43 12.91
C SER A 46 3.47 4.19 14.20
N PRO A 47 2.56 4.21 15.19
CA PRO A 47 2.86 4.76 16.51
C PRO A 47 3.86 3.90 17.30
N LEU A 48 4.17 2.67 16.85
CA LEU A 48 5.18 1.82 17.48
C LEU A 48 6.60 2.29 17.15
N THR A 49 6.82 2.84 15.96
CA THR A 49 8.12 3.27 15.46
C THR A 49 8.27 4.78 15.43
N ASN A 50 7.22 5.51 15.08
CA ASN A 50 7.22 6.98 15.10
C ASN A 50 6.90 7.51 16.49
N LYS A 51 7.94 7.85 17.25
CA LYS A 51 7.85 8.44 18.60
C LYS A 51 8.04 9.98 18.60
N ARG A 52 7.98 10.60 17.43
CA ARG A 52 8.15 12.05 17.29
C ARG A 52 6.99 12.81 17.91
N SER A 53 7.29 13.99 18.42
CA SER A 53 6.30 14.92 18.99
C SER A 53 6.19 16.22 18.18
N ASP A 54 6.96 16.33 17.08
CA ASP A 54 6.96 17.46 16.16
C ASP A 54 5.86 17.34 15.09
N GLU A 55 5.99 18.13 14.03
CA GLU A 55 5.05 18.16 12.90
C GLU A 55 4.97 16.84 12.09
N TRP A 56 5.90 15.91 12.30
CA TRP A 56 6.02 14.62 11.62
C TRP A 56 5.56 13.43 12.47
N GLY A 57 4.99 13.68 13.66
CA GLY A 57 4.58 12.63 14.58
C GLY A 57 3.61 13.10 15.65
N GLY A 58 3.32 12.23 16.62
CA GLY A 58 2.40 12.49 17.74
C GLY A 58 0.95 12.13 17.42
N SER A 59 0.30 12.72 16.43
CA SER A 59 -1.05 12.35 15.99
C SER A 59 -1.04 11.55 14.69
N ASP A 60 -2.13 10.84 14.40
CA ASP A 60 -2.32 10.05 13.18
C ASP A 60 -2.08 10.88 11.91
N ALA A 61 -2.70 12.07 11.85
CA ALA A 61 -2.53 12.98 10.72
C ALA A 61 -1.08 13.44 10.53
N ARG A 62 -0.35 13.70 11.62
CA ARG A 62 1.06 14.09 11.54
C ARG A 62 1.97 12.90 11.17
N ARG A 63 1.66 11.69 11.63
CA ARG A 63 2.37 10.49 11.22
C ARG A 63 2.21 10.19 9.72
N ALA A 64 1.05 10.52 9.14
CA ALA A 64 0.77 10.33 7.72
C ALA A 64 1.33 11.46 6.83
N ARG A 65 1.71 12.60 7.40
CA ARG A 65 2.11 13.81 6.67
C ARG A 65 3.22 13.55 5.64
N LEU A 66 4.27 12.80 6.00
CA LEU A 66 5.36 12.50 5.06
C LEU A 66 4.86 11.76 3.82
N LEU A 67 3.97 10.79 4.00
CA LEU A 67 3.35 10.06 2.89
C LEU A 67 2.54 11.00 2.00
N TYR A 68 1.77 11.91 2.58
CA TYR A 68 0.97 12.87 1.83
C TYR A 68 1.83 13.84 1.03
N GLU A 69 2.85 14.44 1.65
CA GLU A 69 3.74 15.39 0.96
C GLU A 69 4.52 14.73 -0.18
N ILE A 70 4.98 13.48 -0.01
CA ILE A 70 5.61 12.72 -1.09
C ILE A 70 4.62 12.44 -2.21
N THR A 71 3.41 11.97 -1.88
CA THR A 71 2.40 11.61 -2.88
C THR A 71 1.98 12.83 -3.70
N ASP A 72 1.71 13.96 -3.05
CA ASP A 72 1.35 15.21 -3.70
C ASP A 72 2.47 15.71 -4.61
N ALA A 73 3.71 15.75 -4.12
CA ALA A 73 4.86 16.20 -4.91
C ALA A 73 5.13 15.31 -6.13
N VAL A 74 4.99 13.98 -5.99
CA VAL A 74 5.13 13.03 -7.11
C VAL A 74 3.99 13.23 -8.11
N ARG A 75 2.73 13.36 -7.66
CA ARG A 75 1.58 13.57 -8.55
C ARG A 75 1.70 14.90 -9.31
N GLN A 76 2.09 15.99 -8.65
CA GLN A 76 2.30 17.29 -9.32
C GLN A 76 3.42 17.23 -10.36
N SER A 77 4.47 16.45 -10.11
CA SER A 77 5.61 16.28 -11.04
C SER A 77 5.32 15.34 -12.21
N LEU A 78 4.33 14.46 -12.06
CA LEU A 78 3.96 13.42 -13.02
C LEU A 78 2.42 13.35 -13.17
N PRO A 79 1.77 14.39 -13.72
CA PRO A 79 0.30 14.46 -13.77
C PRO A 79 -0.34 13.36 -14.64
N ASP A 80 0.36 12.88 -15.67
CA ASP A 80 -0.14 11.90 -16.62
C ASP A 80 0.31 10.45 -16.33
N ALA A 81 1.18 10.24 -15.34
CA ALA A 81 1.68 8.91 -15.01
C ALA A 81 0.80 8.24 -13.97
N ILE A 82 0.83 6.91 -13.94
CA ILE A 82 0.17 6.14 -12.87
C ILE A 82 0.95 6.33 -11.55
N VAL A 83 0.26 6.81 -10.52
CA VAL A 83 0.80 6.91 -9.16
C VAL A 83 0.04 5.98 -8.25
N SER A 84 0.68 4.91 -7.82
CA SER A 84 0.17 3.92 -6.89
C SER A 84 0.78 4.10 -5.50
N VAL A 85 0.06 3.70 -4.46
CA VAL A 85 0.61 3.63 -3.10
C VAL A 85 0.43 2.22 -2.55
N ARG A 86 1.52 1.57 -2.15
CA ARG A 86 1.43 0.34 -1.36
C ARG A 86 1.30 0.69 0.11
N LEU A 87 0.09 0.54 0.65
CA LEU A 87 -0.28 0.97 1.99
C LEU A 87 -0.28 -0.20 2.97
N GLY A 88 0.46 -0.06 4.05
CA GLY A 88 0.39 -0.96 5.20
C GLY A 88 -0.83 -0.62 6.05
N ALA A 89 -1.87 -1.45 5.94
CA ALA A 89 -3.17 -1.18 6.54
C ALA A 89 -3.17 -1.26 8.07
N ALA A 90 -2.33 -2.11 8.65
CA ALA A 90 -2.17 -2.22 10.11
C ALA A 90 -0.81 -2.84 10.48
N ASP A 91 -0.42 -2.69 11.74
CA ASP A 91 0.78 -3.31 12.30
C ASP A 91 0.56 -4.76 12.74
N TYR A 92 -0.65 -5.27 12.60
CA TYR A 92 -1.08 -6.61 12.99
C TYR A 92 -1.94 -7.25 11.89
N MET A 93 -2.15 -8.56 12.01
CA MET A 93 -2.97 -9.30 11.05
C MET A 93 -4.47 -9.08 11.32
N PRO A 94 -5.35 -9.17 10.29
CA PRO A 94 -6.78 -9.11 10.51
C PRO A 94 -7.24 -10.09 11.59
N GLY A 95 -8.10 -9.62 12.52
CA GLY A 95 -8.60 -10.41 13.64
C GLY A 95 -7.68 -10.45 14.87
N GLU A 96 -6.50 -9.86 14.83
CA GLU A 96 -5.64 -9.70 15.99
C GLU A 96 -5.92 -8.37 16.70
N GLU A 97 -5.93 -8.39 18.05
CA GLU A 97 -5.99 -7.16 18.85
C GLU A 97 -4.59 -6.86 19.40
N ARG A 98 -3.91 -5.87 18.81
CA ARG A 98 -2.58 -5.44 19.23
C ARG A 98 -2.47 -3.92 19.23
N LYS A 99 -1.49 -3.39 19.98
CA LYS A 99 -1.09 -1.98 19.85
C LYS A 99 -0.36 -1.77 18.52
N GLY A 100 -0.50 -0.59 17.96
CA GLY A 100 0.16 -0.20 16.72
C GLY A 100 -0.77 0.54 15.80
N LEU A 101 -0.33 0.74 14.56
CA LEU A 101 -1.14 1.29 13.50
C LEU A 101 -2.36 0.40 13.28
N SER A 102 -3.55 0.97 13.33
CA SER A 102 -4.82 0.29 13.13
C SER A 102 -5.43 0.59 11.76
N LEU A 103 -6.35 -0.28 11.32
CA LEU A 103 -7.12 -0.02 10.11
C LEU A 103 -7.96 1.26 10.22
N ASP A 104 -8.49 1.57 11.40
CA ASP A 104 -9.29 2.79 11.61
C ASP A 104 -8.44 4.07 11.47
N GLU A 105 -7.12 4.00 11.73
CA GLU A 105 -6.18 5.08 11.47
C GLU A 105 -5.78 5.15 9.98
N THR A 106 -5.72 4.02 9.27
CA THR A 106 -5.31 4.00 7.86
C THR A 106 -6.44 4.23 6.87
N VAL A 107 -7.70 4.00 7.23
CA VAL A 107 -8.85 4.34 6.38
C VAL A 107 -8.91 5.84 6.05
N PRO A 108 -8.75 6.77 7.02
CA PRO A 108 -8.59 8.20 6.69
C PRO A 108 -7.38 8.49 5.79
N VAL A 109 -6.26 7.78 5.99
CA VAL A 109 -5.08 7.92 5.11
C VAL A 109 -5.42 7.54 3.68
N ALA A 110 -6.14 6.44 3.46
CA ALA A 110 -6.55 6.02 2.12
C ALA A 110 -7.47 7.05 1.44
N ARG A 111 -8.40 7.68 2.19
CA ARG A 111 -9.25 8.77 1.66
C ARG A 111 -8.44 9.98 1.23
N GLU A 112 -7.45 10.38 2.03
CA GLU A 112 -6.59 11.51 1.68
C GLU A 112 -5.73 11.21 0.46
N LEU A 113 -5.17 10.00 0.35
CA LEU A 113 -4.46 9.55 -0.84
C LEU A 113 -5.35 9.62 -2.10
N ALA A 114 -6.61 9.19 -1.99
CA ALA A 114 -7.59 9.32 -3.08
C ALA A 114 -7.83 10.79 -3.46
N ALA A 115 -7.95 11.69 -2.48
CA ALA A 115 -8.11 13.13 -2.71
C ALA A 115 -6.87 13.76 -3.37
N LEU A 116 -5.67 13.26 -3.07
CA LEU A 116 -4.41 13.64 -3.72
C LEU A 116 -4.26 13.07 -5.13
N GLY A 117 -5.21 12.29 -5.61
CA GLY A 117 -5.28 11.79 -6.98
C GLY A 117 -4.38 10.57 -7.23
N VAL A 118 -4.21 9.67 -6.27
CA VAL A 118 -3.59 8.37 -6.57
C VAL A 118 -4.52 7.53 -7.45
N ASP A 119 -3.95 6.78 -8.38
CA ASP A 119 -4.70 5.91 -9.28
C ASP A 119 -5.03 4.56 -8.63
N SER A 120 -4.16 4.08 -7.74
CA SER A 120 -4.40 2.81 -7.04
C SER A 120 -3.80 2.75 -5.64
N ILE A 121 -4.43 1.95 -4.78
CA ILE A 121 -3.93 1.59 -3.45
C ILE A 121 -3.77 0.08 -3.38
N HIS A 122 -2.52 -0.36 -3.21
CA HIS A 122 -2.16 -1.76 -3.01
C HIS A 122 -2.14 -2.06 -1.50
N VAL A 123 -3.12 -2.82 -1.03
CA VAL A 123 -3.31 -3.12 0.39
C VAL A 123 -2.39 -4.24 0.85
N SER A 124 -1.64 -3.99 1.93
CA SER A 124 -0.73 -4.95 2.54
C SER A 124 -0.70 -4.74 4.06
N GLY A 125 0.11 -5.54 4.78
CA GLY A 125 0.42 -5.29 6.19
C GLY A 125 1.58 -4.32 6.37
N ASN A 126 1.72 -3.77 7.58
CA ASN A 126 2.86 -2.92 7.94
C ASN A 126 3.90 -3.69 8.77
N LEU A 127 3.77 -3.73 10.11
CA LEU A 127 4.71 -4.45 10.99
C LEU A 127 4.29 -5.89 11.30
N CYS A 128 3.20 -6.38 10.75
CA CYS A 128 2.64 -7.70 11.03
C CYS A 128 3.43 -8.88 10.47
N GLY A 129 4.59 -8.62 9.87
CA GLY A 129 5.40 -9.65 9.23
C GLY A 129 4.81 -10.20 7.94
N TYR A 130 5.52 -11.14 7.36
CA TYR A 130 5.03 -11.85 6.18
C TYR A 130 4.28 -13.09 6.65
N GLY A 131 3.01 -13.20 6.38
CA GLY A 131 2.19 -14.36 6.73
C GLY A 131 2.62 -15.69 6.05
N ALA A 132 3.93 -15.93 5.98
CA ALA A 132 4.51 -17.08 5.28
C ALA A 132 4.09 -18.43 5.88
N ALA A 133 3.77 -18.46 7.17
CA ALA A 133 3.33 -19.66 7.89
C ALA A 133 1.80 -19.80 7.92
N ARG A 134 1.04 -18.82 7.39
CA ARG A 134 -0.42 -18.88 7.41
C ARG A 134 -0.95 -19.85 6.35
N GLN A 135 -1.93 -20.65 6.74
CA GLN A 135 -2.63 -21.58 5.85
C GLN A 135 -3.78 -20.90 5.10
N ASP A 136 -4.37 -19.86 5.67
CA ASP A 136 -5.45 -19.08 5.06
C ASP A 136 -4.96 -18.29 3.84
N GLU A 137 -5.83 -18.18 2.85
CA GLU A 137 -5.61 -17.34 1.66
C GLU A 137 -6.20 -15.94 1.86
N ALA A 138 -5.76 -15.01 1.03
CA ALA A 138 -6.29 -13.64 0.99
C ALA A 138 -6.40 -12.98 2.38
N TYR A 139 -5.40 -13.20 3.25
CA TYR A 139 -5.49 -12.78 4.65
C TYR A 139 -5.58 -11.25 4.85
N PHE A 140 -5.29 -10.42 3.84
CA PHE A 140 -5.53 -8.98 3.89
C PHE A 140 -6.86 -8.54 3.25
N ALA A 141 -7.70 -9.47 2.78
CA ALA A 141 -9.00 -9.16 2.21
C ALA A 141 -9.89 -8.30 3.15
N PRO A 142 -9.96 -8.55 4.48
CA PRO A 142 -10.74 -7.70 5.38
C PRO A 142 -10.26 -6.24 5.40
N TYR A 143 -8.98 -5.98 5.16
CA TYR A 143 -8.43 -4.63 5.05
C TYR A 143 -8.77 -4.00 3.70
N ALA A 144 -8.68 -4.79 2.62
CA ALA A 144 -9.00 -4.32 1.27
C ALA A 144 -10.46 -3.88 1.15
N VAL A 145 -11.42 -4.63 1.69
CA VAL A 145 -12.84 -4.27 1.74
C VAL A 145 -13.04 -2.89 2.35
N ARG A 146 -12.50 -2.67 3.56
CA ARG A 146 -12.67 -1.41 4.30
C ARG A 146 -12.02 -0.22 3.58
N ILE A 147 -10.88 -0.43 2.94
CA ILE A 147 -10.21 0.62 2.16
C ILE A 147 -11.01 0.90 0.90
N LYS A 148 -11.50 -0.12 0.18
CA LYS A 148 -12.32 0.04 -1.02
C LYS A 148 -13.64 0.78 -0.72
N GLU A 149 -14.33 0.42 0.35
CA GLU A 149 -15.52 1.14 0.82
C GLU A 149 -15.21 2.63 1.07
N ALA A 150 -14.03 2.93 1.60
CA ALA A 150 -13.63 4.29 1.97
C ALA A 150 -13.26 5.17 0.78
N VAL A 151 -12.65 4.61 -0.27
CA VAL A 151 -12.20 5.34 -1.47
C VAL A 151 -13.20 5.26 -2.62
N GLY A 152 -14.18 4.36 -2.55
CA GLY A 152 -15.21 4.19 -3.57
C GLY A 152 -14.65 3.67 -4.89
N LYS A 153 -15.21 4.13 -6.02
CA LYS A 153 -14.83 3.70 -7.38
C LYS A 153 -13.79 4.59 -8.05
N THR A 154 -13.30 5.60 -7.36
CA THR A 154 -12.38 6.59 -7.93
C THR A 154 -10.92 6.11 -7.91
N VAL A 155 -10.59 5.13 -7.07
CA VAL A 155 -9.25 4.56 -6.90
C VAL A 155 -9.33 3.06 -7.03
N VAL A 156 -8.44 2.48 -7.83
CA VAL A 156 -8.30 1.03 -7.96
C VAL A 156 -7.71 0.46 -6.67
N VAL A 157 -8.37 -0.53 -6.07
CA VAL A 157 -7.86 -1.20 -4.87
C VAL A 157 -7.32 -2.57 -5.23
N GLU A 158 -6.05 -2.81 -4.95
CA GLU A 158 -5.39 -4.09 -5.12
C GLU A 158 -5.29 -4.83 -3.79
N CYS A 159 -5.75 -6.09 -3.76
CA CYS A 159 -5.60 -6.99 -2.62
C CYS A 159 -4.47 -7.98 -2.84
N THR A 160 -3.62 -8.14 -1.84
CA THR A 160 -2.56 -9.16 -1.82
C THR A 160 -2.61 -9.95 -0.51
N GLY A 161 -1.75 -10.94 -0.38
CA GLY A 161 -1.56 -11.67 0.87
C GLY A 161 -2.05 -13.12 0.85
N GLY A 162 -1.16 -14.04 0.43
CA GLY A 162 -1.40 -15.48 0.49
C GLY A 162 -2.36 -16.04 -0.55
N ILE A 163 -2.72 -15.30 -1.59
CA ILE A 163 -3.57 -15.77 -2.69
C ILE A 163 -2.78 -16.79 -3.50
N ARG A 164 -3.32 -18.02 -3.60
CA ARG A 164 -2.64 -19.17 -4.18
C ARG A 164 -3.46 -19.95 -5.20
N THR A 165 -4.78 -19.70 -5.28
CA THR A 165 -5.69 -20.40 -6.18
C THR A 165 -6.47 -19.41 -7.05
N ALA A 166 -6.82 -19.84 -8.26
CA ALA A 166 -7.65 -19.09 -9.18
C ALA A 166 -9.05 -18.83 -8.56
N ALA A 167 -9.62 -19.82 -7.88
CA ALA A 167 -10.92 -19.70 -7.21
C ALA A 167 -10.93 -18.60 -6.13
N THR A 168 -9.84 -18.46 -5.33
CA THR A 168 -9.72 -17.38 -4.35
C THR A 168 -9.62 -16.02 -5.04
N ALA A 169 -8.81 -15.92 -6.11
CA ALA A 169 -8.67 -14.69 -6.88
C ALA A 169 -10.00 -14.25 -7.48
N GLU A 170 -10.70 -15.16 -8.16
CA GLU A 170 -12.01 -14.93 -8.76
C GLU A 170 -13.05 -14.49 -7.71
N LYS A 171 -13.10 -15.19 -6.57
CA LYS A 171 -13.99 -14.81 -5.47
C LYS A 171 -13.78 -13.40 -4.99
N LEU A 172 -12.53 -12.94 -4.81
CA LEU A 172 -12.21 -11.58 -4.37
C LEU A 172 -12.73 -10.51 -5.35
N LEU A 173 -12.65 -10.79 -6.65
CA LEU A 173 -13.14 -9.89 -7.70
C LEU A 173 -14.67 -9.92 -7.79
N CYS A 174 -15.30 -11.10 -7.78
CA CYS A 174 -16.75 -11.26 -7.83
C CYS A 174 -17.46 -10.67 -6.61
N ASP A 175 -16.88 -10.81 -5.43
CA ASP A 175 -17.41 -10.23 -4.18
C ASP A 175 -17.12 -8.71 -4.07
N GLU A 176 -16.50 -8.10 -5.09
CA GLU A 176 -16.07 -6.70 -5.09
C GLU A 176 -15.14 -6.33 -3.90
N THR A 177 -14.42 -7.31 -3.36
CA THR A 177 -13.44 -7.08 -2.28
C THR A 177 -12.30 -6.16 -2.72
N CYS A 178 -11.89 -6.30 -3.97
CA CYS A 178 -10.86 -5.49 -4.62
C CYS A 178 -11.10 -5.41 -6.13
N ASP A 179 -10.35 -4.56 -6.81
CA ASP A 179 -10.39 -4.41 -8.28
C ASP A 179 -9.28 -5.22 -8.95
N LEU A 180 -8.18 -5.43 -8.24
CA LEU A 180 -7.02 -6.18 -8.70
C LEU A 180 -6.54 -7.14 -7.61
N VAL A 181 -5.98 -8.26 -8.05
CA VAL A 181 -5.38 -9.28 -7.18
C VAL A 181 -3.87 -9.31 -7.38
N GLY A 182 -3.12 -9.10 -6.30
CA GLY A 182 -1.66 -9.14 -6.30
C GLY A 182 -1.11 -10.51 -5.92
N VAL A 183 -0.39 -11.16 -6.82
CA VAL A 183 0.23 -12.46 -6.61
C VAL A 183 1.74 -12.35 -6.82
N GLY A 184 2.54 -12.71 -5.82
CA GLY A 184 4.00 -12.63 -5.91
C GLY A 184 4.71 -13.97 -5.79
N ARG A 185 4.54 -14.65 -4.66
CA ARG A 185 5.30 -15.87 -4.34
C ARG A 185 5.02 -17.06 -5.26
N LEU A 186 3.84 -17.14 -5.87
CA LEU A 186 3.57 -18.18 -6.88
C LEU A 186 4.43 -17.95 -8.12
N LEU A 187 4.53 -16.73 -8.61
CA LEU A 187 5.33 -16.38 -9.78
C LEU A 187 6.82 -16.75 -9.59
N LEU A 188 7.33 -16.69 -8.35
CA LEU A 188 8.70 -17.11 -8.04
C LEU A 188 8.89 -18.64 -8.07
N LYS A 189 7.80 -19.40 -7.94
CA LYS A 189 7.83 -20.87 -7.93
C LYS A 189 7.50 -21.47 -9.29
N ASP A 190 6.56 -20.82 -10.00
CA ASP A 190 6.04 -21.29 -11.27
C ASP A 190 5.64 -20.07 -12.11
N ASP A 191 6.35 -19.85 -13.20
CA ASP A 191 6.12 -18.76 -14.14
C ASP A 191 4.88 -18.99 -15.04
N LYS A 192 4.33 -20.21 -15.05
CA LYS A 192 3.18 -20.61 -15.85
C LYS A 192 1.85 -20.58 -15.10
N PHE A 193 1.84 -20.38 -13.78
CA PHE A 193 0.65 -20.48 -12.94
C PHE A 193 -0.56 -19.64 -13.49
N LEU A 194 -0.30 -18.50 -14.14
CA LEU A 194 -1.36 -17.69 -14.74
C LEU A 194 -2.02 -18.35 -15.95
N SER A 195 -1.28 -19.20 -16.68
CA SER A 195 -1.86 -19.97 -17.79
C SER A 195 -2.77 -21.07 -17.25
N ASP A 196 -2.32 -21.74 -16.19
CA ASP A 196 -3.10 -22.79 -15.52
C ASP A 196 -4.39 -22.20 -14.92
N TRP A 197 -4.31 -21.05 -14.27
CA TRP A 197 -5.49 -20.35 -13.75
C TRP A 197 -6.51 -19.96 -14.82
N LYS A 198 -6.06 -19.55 -16.01
CA LYS A 198 -6.97 -19.25 -17.13
C LYS A 198 -7.74 -20.48 -17.61
N ASP A 199 -7.15 -21.66 -17.50
CA ASP A 199 -7.80 -22.91 -17.89
C ASP A 199 -8.75 -23.42 -16.79
N GLU A 200 -8.48 -23.14 -15.52
CA GLU A 200 -9.36 -23.46 -14.39
C GLU A 200 -10.64 -22.62 -14.32
N ILE A 201 -10.61 -21.36 -14.80
CA ILE A 201 -11.74 -20.40 -14.74
C ILE A 201 -12.67 -20.51 -15.97
N ARG A 202 -12.29 -21.25 -16.99
CA ARG A 202 -13.10 -21.51 -18.20
C ARG A 202 -14.10 -22.64 -17.98
#